data_bade0191bb35515ee6d1a2c808841fee
#
_entry.id   bade0191bb35515ee6d1a2c808841fee
#
_cell.length_a   1.000
_cell.length_b   1.000
_cell.length_c   1.000
_cell.angle_alpha   90.00
_cell.angle_beta   90.00
_cell.angle_gamma   90.00
#
_symmetry.space_group_name_H-M   'P 1'
#
loop_
_entity.id
_entity.type
_entity.pdbx_description
1 polymer ?
#
loop_
_entity_poly.entity_id
_entity_poly.type
_entity_poly.pdbx_seq_one_letter_code
_entity_poly.pdbx_strand_id
1 'polypeptide(L)'
;MATGAQACFVGKDKMNALIINCSPVKNGATAEIVKIANDCIKQKYDTTTVCIDDYKFNFCKGCRTCHSTAKCIQHDDFDSLIKEFEKADIIISVAPSYWADVPGQFKAFIDRCTPWCNTHEPHASLSKGKKGYSIVLRTGPNMKECERLISTIEHFYGHMEIESVDRIGFCSIEFKEAVSGIEKEIIEFCKKI
;
A
#
# COMPACT_ATOMS: atom_id res chain seq x y z
N MET A 1 16.73 -40.72 36.62
CA MET A 1 16.25 -40.54 35.23
C MET A 1 15.63 -39.16 35.17
N ALA A 2 16.34 -38.21 34.64
CA ALA A 2 15.84 -36.83 34.51
C ALA A 2 15.34 -36.66 33.06
N THR A 3 14.04 -36.53 32.90
CA THR A 3 13.38 -36.20 31.61
C THR A 3 13.55 -34.72 31.38
N GLY A 4 14.46 -34.37 30.46
CA GLY A 4 14.61 -33.00 29.97
C GLY A 4 13.38 -32.58 29.15
N ALA A 5 12.62 -31.62 29.68
CA ALA A 5 11.59 -30.93 28.92
C ALA A 5 12.27 -30.03 27.89
N GLN A 6 12.15 -30.39 26.61
CA GLN A 6 12.56 -29.58 25.49
C GLN A 6 11.58 -28.42 25.39
N ALA A 7 12.01 -27.19 25.65
CA ALA A 7 11.23 -25.99 25.42
C ALA A 7 11.02 -25.84 23.91
N CYS A 8 9.78 -26.00 23.47
CA CYS A 8 9.38 -25.68 22.12
C CYS A 8 9.44 -24.14 21.95
N PHE A 9 10.44 -23.63 21.25
CA PHE A 9 10.47 -22.24 20.82
C PHE A 9 9.34 -22.06 19.80
N VAL A 10 8.21 -21.51 20.24
CA VAL A 10 7.20 -20.96 19.35
C VAL A 10 7.87 -19.77 18.68
N GLY A 11 8.26 -19.93 17.42
CA GLY A 11 8.77 -18.83 16.61
C GLY A 11 7.75 -17.71 16.64
N LYS A 12 8.19 -16.49 16.92
CA LYS A 12 7.34 -15.30 16.86
C LYS A 12 6.84 -15.19 15.41
N ASP A 13 5.53 -15.27 15.20
CA ASP A 13 4.95 -15.11 13.88
C ASP A 13 5.46 -13.80 13.26
N LYS A 14 5.91 -13.85 12.00
CA LYS A 14 6.35 -12.66 11.30
C LYS A 14 5.17 -11.72 11.11
N MET A 15 5.43 -10.41 11.16
CA MET A 15 4.44 -9.41 10.79
C MET A 15 4.14 -9.49 9.28
N ASN A 16 2.89 -9.22 8.90
CA ASN A 16 2.44 -9.24 7.52
C ASN A 16 2.74 -7.90 6.84
N ALA A 17 3.34 -7.93 5.66
CA ALA A 17 3.60 -6.75 4.85
C ALA A 17 2.90 -6.85 3.49
N LEU A 18 2.07 -5.86 3.18
CA LEU A 18 1.41 -5.69 1.89
C LEU A 18 2.17 -4.67 1.05
N ILE A 19 2.60 -5.05 -0.15
CA ILE A 19 3.23 -4.16 -1.11
C ILE A 19 2.30 -4.02 -2.31
N ILE A 20 1.88 -2.79 -2.61
CA ILE A 20 0.88 -2.52 -3.64
C ILE A 20 1.54 -1.83 -4.83
N ASN A 21 1.47 -2.47 -6.00
CA ASN A 21 1.64 -1.79 -7.27
C ASN A 21 0.36 -1.01 -7.59
N CYS A 22 0.38 0.31 -7.32
CA CYS A 22 -0.75 1.20 -7.59
C CYS A 22 -0.90 1.56 -9.08
N SER A 23 0.03 1.10 -9.95
CA SER A 23 -0.03 1.30 -11.40
C SER A 23 -0.92 0.25 -12.07
N PRO A 24 -1.65 0.61 -13.14
CA PRO A 24 -2.28 -0.38 -14.00
C PRO A 24 -1.28 -1.19 -14.85
N VAL A 25 0.00 -0.77 -14.89
CA VAL A 25 1.04 -1.44 -15.68
C VAL A 25 1.74 -2.50 -14.84
N LYS A 26 1.49 -3.78 -15.18
CA LYS A 26 1.94 -4.94 -14.40
C LYS A 26 3.44 -5.23 -14.49
N ASN A 27 4.13 -4.71 -15.50
CA ASN A 27 5.56 -4.97 -15.78
C ASN A 27 6.39 -3.70 -16.02
N GLY A 28 5.90 -2.55 -15.58
CA GLY A 28 6.58 -1.26 -15.70
C GLY A 28 7.53 -0.95 -14.54
N ALA A 29 8.00 0.30 -14.49
CA ALA A 29 8.90 0.79 -13.45
C ALA A 29 8.36 0.56 -12.02
N THR A 30 7.07 0.81 -11.80
CA THR A 30 6.42 0.59 -10.49
C THR A 30 6.50 -0.87 -10.06
N ALA A 31 6.27 -1.81 -10.99
CA ALA A 31 6.35 -3.24 -10.70
C ALA A 31 7.79 -3.68 -10.35
N GLU A 32 8.81 -3.11 -10.99
CA GLU A 32 10.21 -3.37 -10.65
C GLU A 32 10.56 -2.86 -9.25
N ILE A 33 10.08 -1.66 -8.87
CA ILE A 33 10.25 -1.13 -7.51
C ILE A 33 9.56 -2.05 -6.48
N VAL A 34 8.34 -2.54 -6.76
CA VAL A 34 7.64 -3.51 -5.90
C VAL A 34 8.46 -4.77 -5.70
N LYS A 35 9.08 -5.30 -6.77
CA LYS A 35 9.94 -6.48 -6.70
C LYS A 35 11.17 -6.23 -5.83
N ILE A 36 11.89 -5.11 -6.02
CA ILE A 36 13.05 -4.75 -5.21
C ILE A 36 12.64 -4.61 -3.73
N ALA A 37 11.54 -3.90 -3.43
CA ALA A 37 11.04 -3.74 -2.08
C ALA A 37 10.70 -5.08 -1.43
N ASN A 38 10.00 -5.97 -2.15
CA ASN A 38 9.69 -7.31 -1.69
C ASN A 38 10.97 -8.12 -1.37
N ASP A 39 11.93 -8.12 -2.28
CA ASP A 39 13.20 -8.85 -2.10
C ASP A 39 13.98 -8.34 -0.87
N CYS A 40 13.90 -7.04 -0.56
CA CYS A 40 14.53 -6.45 0.61
C CYS A 40 13.91 -6.90 1.94
N ILE A 41 12.56 -7.00 2.00
CA ILE A 41 11.87 -7.18 3.30
C ILE A 41 11.36 -8.61 3.57
N LYS A 42 11.27 -9.48 2.54
CA LYS A 42 10.72 -10.85 2.64
C LYS A 42 11.43 -11.76 3.67
N GLN A 43 12.66 -11.44 4.06
CA GLN A 43 13.35 -12.19 5.12
C GLN A 43 12.82 -11.82 6.51
N LYS A 44 12.35 -10.59 6.70
CA LYS A 44 11.88 -10.04 7.98
C LYS A 44 10.37 -10.17 8.15
N TYR A 45 9.60 -10.11 7.05
CA TYR A 45 8.14 -10.07 7.01
C TYR A 45 7.56 -11.20 6.17
N ASP A 46 6.32 -11.60 6.46
CA ASP A 46 5.50 -12.37 5.53
C ASP A 46 4.89 -11.40 4.52
N THR A 47 5.37 -11.45 3.27
CA THR A 47 5.06 -10.46 2.26
C THR A 47 3.98 -10.91 1.31
N THR A 48 3.00 -10.04 1.05
CA THR A 48 2.03 -10.15 -0.04
C THR A 48 2.24 -9.00 -1.01
N THR A 49 2.37 -9.31 -2.30
CA THR A 49 2.44 -8.29 -3.36
C THR A 49 1.17 -8.34 -4.20
N VAL A 50 0.57 -7.18 -4.45
CA VAL A 50 -0.63 -7.05 -5.28
C VAL A 50 -0.46 -5.98 -6.36
N CYS A 51 -1.09 -6.19 -7.50
CA CYS A 51 -1.25 -5.14 -8.51
C CYS A 51 -2.70 -4.67 -8.50
N ILE A 52 -2.92 -3.37 -8.42
CA ILE A 52 -4.27 -2.79 -8.37
C ILE A 52 -5.12 -3.20 -9.57
N ASP A 53 -4.50 -3.42 -10.74
CA ASP A 53 -5.18 -3.80 -11.98
C ASP A 53 -5.63 -5.27 -12.02
N ASP A 54 -5.23 -6.09 -11.06
CA ASP A 54 -5.71 -7.48 -10.93
C ASP A 54 -7.13 -7.54 -10.35
N TYR A 55 -7.61 -6.44 -9.75
CA TYR A 55 -8.90 -6.36 -9.07
C TYR A 55 -9.91 -5.59 -9.91
N LYS A 56 -11.04 -6.21 -10.20
CA LYS A 56 -12.14 -5.60 -10.98
C LYS A 56 -13.22 -5.10 -10.04
N PHE A 57 -13.23 -3.81 -9.76
CA PHE A 57 -14.24 -3.18 -8.93
C PHE A 57 -14.75 -1.86 -9.55
N ASN A 58 -15.97 -1.49 -9.21
CA ASN A 58 -16.62 -0.29 -9.69
C ASN A 58 -16.20 0.94 -8.88
N PHE A 59 -16.38 2.11 -9.47
CA PHE A 59 -16.19 3.39 -8.78
C PHE A 59 -17.19 3.57 -7.64
N CYS A 60 -16.83 4.38 -6.64
CA CYS A 60 -17.76 4.80 -5.60
C CYS A 60 -18.95 5.54 -6.22
N LYS A 61 -20.18 5.13 -5.85
CA LYS A 61 -21.42 5.74 -6.36
C LYS A 61 -21.87 6.97 -5.55
N GLY A 62 -21.16 7.33 -4.48
CA GLY A 62 -21.54 8.43 -3.60
C GLY A 62 -22.88 8.24 -2.90
N CYS A 63 -23.39 7.02 -2.77
CA CYS A 63 -24.71 6.73 -2.22
C CYS A 63 -24.82 6.96 -0.70
N ARG A 64 -23.69 7.11 -0.01
CA ARG A 64 -23.58 7.37 1.45
C ARG A 64 -24.17 6.28 2.36
N THR A 65 -24.58 5.13 1.86
CA THR A 65 -25.07 4.02 2.70
C THR A 65 -24.04 3.60 3.76
N CYS A 66 -22.73 3.67 3.43
CA CYS A 66 -21.66 3.39 4.38
C CYS A 66 -21.64 4.32 5.59
N HIS A 67 -22.15 5.55 5.49
CA HIS A 67 -22.26 6.49 6.64
C HIS A 67 -23.27 6.04 7.71
N SER A 68 -24.15 5.10 7.38
CA SER A 68 -25.11 4.55 8.36
C SER A 68 -24.87 3.07 8.68
N THR A 69 -24.13 2.35 7.85
CA THR A 69 -23.95 0.91 7.98
C THR A 69 -22.51 0.46 8.19
N ALA A 70 -21.53 1.37 8.04
CA ALA A 70 -20.10 1.06 7.98
C ALA A 70 -19.74 0.02 6.88
N LYS A 71 -20.57 -0.15 5.84
CA LYS A 71 -20.38 -1.14 4.78
C LYS A 71 -20.70 -0.56 3.41
N CYS A 72 -19.92 -0.96 2.40
CA CYS A 72 -20.24 -0.67 1.01
C CYS A 72 -21.37 -1.59 0.52
N ILE A 73 -22.29 -1.05 -0.29
CA ILE A 73 -23.37 -1.85 -0.91
C ILE A 73 -22.91 -2.58 -2.17
N GLN A 74 -21.73 -2.27 -2.70
CA GLN A 74 -21.18 -2.92 -3.88
C GLN A 74 -20.33 -4.10 -3.44
N HIS A 75 -20.57 -5.27 -4.05
CA HIS A 75 -19.82 -6.50 -3.81
C HIS A 75 -19.08 -6.86 -5.09
N ASP A 76 -17.79 -6.66 -5.09
CA ASP A 76 -16.88 -6.89 -6.20
C ASP A 76 -15.46 -7.18 -5.66
N ASP A 77 -14.43 -7.19 -6.50
CA ASP A 77 -13.07 -7.53 -6.07
C ASP A 77 -12.47 -6.54 -5.06
N PHE A 78 -13.11 -5.37 -4.83
CA PHE A 78 -12.74 -4.46 -3.74
C PHE A 78 -12.77 -5.18 -2.39
N ASP A 79 -13.76 -6.05 -2.15
CA ASP A 79 -13.89 -6.80 -0.89
C ASP A 79 -12.69 -7.75 -0.65
N SER A 80 -12.07 -8.23 -1.73
CA SER A 80 -10.86 -9.05 -1.64
C SER A 80 -9.62 -8.21 -1.38
N LEU A 81 -9.49 -7.06 -2.04
CA LEU A 81 -8.35 -6.17 -1.88
C LEU A 81 -8.31 -5.53 -0.47
N ILE A 82 -9.45 -5.07 0.06
CA ILE A 82 -9.48 -4.48 1.40
C ILE A 82 -9.13 -5.49 2.49
N LYS A 83 -9.42 -6.79 2.30
CA LYS A 83 -8.99 -7.84 3.22
C LYS A 83 -7.46 -7.97 3.30
N GLU A 84 -6.75 -7.70 2.22
CA GLU A 84 -5.28 -7.67 2.28
C GLU A 84 -4.76 -6.50 3.14
N PHE A 85 -5.43 -5.33 3.08
CA PHE A 85 -5.17 -4.23 4.01
C PHE A 85 -5.49 -4.58 5.48
N GLU A 86 -6.59 -5.32 5.70
CA GLU A 86 -6.99 -5.75 7.05
C GLU A 86 -5.94 -6.69 7.68
N LYS A 87 -5.37 -7.61 6.89
CA LYS A 87 -4.36 -8.57 7.36
C LYS A 87 -2.98 -7.95 7.58
N ALA A 88 -2.62 -6.92 6.81
CA ALA A 88 -1.29 -6.35 6.82
C ALA A 88 -1.03 -5.52 8.08
N ASP A 89 0.14 -5.67 8.70
CA ASP A 89 0.68 -4.78 9.73
C ASP A 89 1.44 -3.61 9.10
N ILE A 90 2.04 -3.86 7.92
CA ILE A 90 2.80 -2.91 7.15
C ILE A 90 2.22 -2.81 5.75
N ILE A 91 2.04 -1.58 5.26
CA ILE A 91 1.51 -1.30 3.92
C ILE A 91 2.48 -0.40 3.18
N ILE A 92 2.95 -0.85 2.02
CA ILE A 92 3.85 -0.09 1.14
C ILE A 92 3.11 0.20 -0.15
N SER A 93 2.72 1.45 -0.37
CA SER A 93 2.08 1.89 -1.62
C SER A 93 3.14 2.41 -2.59
N VAL A 94 3.26 1.77 -3.76
CA VAL A 94 4.17 2.18 -4.83
C VAL A 94 3.35 2.75 -5.98
N ALA A 95 3.41 4.08 -6.20
CA ALA A 95 2.52 4.78 -7.11
C ALA A 95 3.26 5.67 -8.12
N PRO A 96 2.97 5.56 -9.43
CA PRO A 96 3.45 6.50 -10.42
C PRO A 96 2.54 7.73 -10.47
N SER A 97 3.08 8.86 -10.93
CA SER A 97 2.29 10.07 -11.19
C SER A 97 1.47 9.93 -12.47
N TYR A 98 0.15 10.07 -12.34
CA TYR A 98 -0.78 10.24 -13.44
C TYR A 98 -1.47 11.61 -13.31
N TRP A 99 -1.08 12.58 -14.15
CA TRP A 99 -1.60 13.95 -14.06
C TRP A 99 -1.43 14.60 -12.67
N ALA A 100 -0.23 14.43 -12.10
CA ALA A 100 0.13 14.94 -10.78
C ALA A 100 -0.73 14.40 -9.61
N ASP A 101 -1.34 13.23 -9.80
CA ASP A 101 -2.06 12.49 -8.75
C ASP A 101 -1.80 10.98 -8.91
N VAL A 102 -2.33 10.18 -8.00
CA VAL A 102 -2.26 8.72 -8.06
C VAL A 102 -3.06 8.19 -9.26
N PRO A 103 -2.72 7.00 -9.79
CA PRO A 103 -3.47 6.40 -10.90
C PRO A 103 -4.96 6.25 -10.59
N GLY A 104 -5.81 6.39 -11.62
CA GLY A 104 -7.26 6.34 -11.48
C GLY A 104 -7.78 5.06 -10.81
N GLN A 105 -7.14 3.90 -11.07
CA GLN A 105 -7.47 2.63 -10.42
C GLN A 105 -7.23 2.69 -8.91
N PHE A 106 -6.11 3.26 -8.49
CA PHE A 106 -5.82 3.41 -7.06
C PHE A 106 -6.70 4.48 -6.42
N LYS A 107 -6.98 5.57 -7.13
CA LYS A 107 -7.95 6.58 -6.65
C LYS A 107 -9.34 5.99 -6.47
N ALA A 108 -9.79 5.15 -7.41
CA ALA A 108 -11.06 4.44 -7.26
C ALA A 108 -11.11 3.54 -6.02
N PHE A 109 -9.99 2.86 -5.70
CA PHE A 109 -9.85 2.09 -4.47
C PHE A 109 -9.97 2.99 -3.23
N ILE A 110 -9.22 4.11 -3.19
CA ILE A 110 -9.29 5.10 -2.11
C ILE A 110 -10.74 5.57 -1.88
N ASP A 111 -11.46 5.94 -2.95
CA ASP A 111 -12.86 6.39 -2.86
C ASP A 111 -13.80 5.30 -2.34
N ARG A 112 -13.50 4.03 -2.61
CA ARG A 112 -14.26 2.88 -2.11
C ARG A 112 -13.96 2.57 -0.64
N CYS A 113 -12.85 3.07 -0.09
CA CYS A 113 -12.50 2.92 1.34
C CYS A 113 -13.32 3.81 2.28
N THR A 114 -14.28 4.59 1.78
CA THR A 114 -15.16 5.42 2.62
C THR A 114 -15.75 4.70 3.85
N PRO A 115 -16.16 3.40 3.81
CA PRO A 115 -16.62 2.69 5.01
C PRO A 115 -15.62 2.67 6.18
N TRP A 116 -14.32 2.75 5.90
CA TRP A 116 -13.23 2.75 6.89
C TRP A 116 -12.74 4.17 7.25
N CYS A 117 -13.34 5.20 6.67
CA CYS A 117 -12.92 6.59 6.90
C CYS A 117 -13.37 7.04 8.31
N ASN A 118 -12.41 7.49 9.12
CA ASN A 118 -12.64 7.95 10.51
C ASN A 118 -13.35 9.33 10.64
N THR A 119 -13.86 9.88 9.53
CA THR A 119 -14.54 11.18 9.53
C THR A 119 -16.05 11.08 9.74
N HIS A 120 -16.60 9.88 9.88
CA HIS A 120 -18.02 9.65 10.16
C HIS A 120 -18.24 8.45 11.07
N GLU A 121 -19.40 8.43 11.73
CA GLU A 121 -19.86 7.31 12.54
C GLU A 121 -21.22 6.80 12.04
N PRO A 122 -21.46 5.49 11.97
CA PRO A 122 -20.47 4.42 12.23
C PRO A 122 -19.44 4.27 11.07
N HIS A 123 -18.24 3.81 11.39
CA HIS A 123 -17.26 3.38 10.38
C HIS A 123 -16.67 2.01 10.73
N ALA A 124 -16.15 1.29 9.71
CA ALA A 124 -15.34 0.11 9.91
C ALA A 124 -13.94 0.54 10.33
N SER A 125 -13.26 -0.24 11.16
CA SER A 125 -11.89 0.05 11.60
C SER A 125 -10.95 -1.05 11.15
N LEU A 126 -9.75 -0.66 10.73
CA LEU A 126 -8.63 -1.58 10.61
C LEU A 126 -8.06 -1.89 12.00
N SER A 127 -7.29 -2.97 12.14
CA SER A 127 -6.54 -3.23 13.36
C SER A 127 -5.58 -2.09 13.65
N LYS A 128 -5.42 -1.72 14.93
CA LYS A 128 -4.54 -0.62 15.36
C LYS A 128 -3.05 -0.94 15.13
N GLY A 129 -2.25 0.11 14.96
CA GLY A 129 -0.80 0.03 14.86
C GLY A 129 -0.26 -0.31 13.48
N LYS A 130 -1.08 -0.24 12.44
CA LYS A 130 -0.63 -0.40 11.06
C LYS A 130 0.29 0.74 10.66
N LYS A 131 1.36 0.40 9.91
CA LYS A 131 2.37 1.32 9.43
C LYS A 131 2.32 1.45 7.92
N GLY A 132 2.27 2.67 7.42
CA GLY A 132 2.22 3.01 6.01
C GLY A 132 3.54 3.60 5.51
N TYR A 133 3.97 3.15 4.35
CA TYR A 133 5.12 3.66 3.62
C TYR A 133 4.70 3.98 2.20
N SER A 134 5.27 5.03 1.62
CA SER A 134 4.97 5.39 0.23
C SER A 134 6.24 5.56 -0.60
N ILE A 135 6.25 4.94 -1.78
CA ILE A 135 7.27 5.09 -2.80
C ILE A 135 6.57 5.64 -4.03
N VAL A 136 6.93 6.83 -4.47
CA VAL A 136 6.29 7.46 -5.62
C VAL A 136 7.30 7.77 -6.72
N LEU A 137 6.86 7.75 -7.97
CA LEU A 137 7.72 8.02 -9.11
C LEU A 137 6.99 8.82 -10.20
N ARG A 138 7.77 9.54 -10.98
CA ARG A 138 7.27 10.30 -12.13
C ARG A 138 8.28 10.35 -13.27
N THR A 139 7.79 10.61 -14.48
CA THR A 139 8.62 10.70 -15.70
C THR A 139 9.39 12.01 -15.79
N GLY A 140 8.82 13.13 -15.36
CA GLY A 140 9.48 14.44 -15.43
C GLY A 140 10.39 14.74 -14.23
N PRO A 141 11.13 15.87 -14.26
CA PRO A 141 12.16 16.19 -13.25
C PRO A 141 11.63 16.94 -12.02
N ASN A 142 10.35 17.32 -11.96
CA ASN A 142 9.83 18.19 -10.92
C ASN A 142 9.29 17.41 -9.70
N MET A 143 9.98 17.46 -8.57
CA MET A 143 9.61 16.75 -7.34
C MET A 143 8.23 17.16 -6.76
N LYS A 144 7.71 18.34 -7.08
CA LYS A 144 6.39 18.79 -6.57
C LYS A 144 5.24 17.84 -6.91
N GLU A 145 5.33 17.09 -8.00
CA GLU A 145 4.30 16.08 -8.28
C GLU A 145 4.44 14.88 -7.36
N CYS A 146 5.66 14.42 -7.08
CA CYS A 146 5.88 13.37 -6.08
C CYS A 146 5.33 13.78 -4.71
N GLU A 147 5.55 15.03 -4.30
CA GLU A 147 5.01 15.58 -3.04
C GLU A 147 3.48 15.52 -2.99
N ARG A 148 2.81 15.79 -4.13
CA ARG A 148 1.34 15.67 -4.23
C ARG A 148 0.86 14.23 -4.06
N LEU A 149 1.51 13.29 -4.74
CA LEU A 149 1.17 11.87 -4.61
C LEU A 149 1.35 11.40 -3.17
N ILE A 150 2.47 11.75 -2.56
CA ILE A 150 2.76 11.46 -1.16
C ILE A 150 1.64 12.02 -0.28
N SER A 151 1.29 13.29 -0.46
CA SER A 151 0.21 13.94 0.31
C SER A 151 -1.14 13.22 0.14
N THR A 152 -1.49 12.78 -1.08
CA THR A 152 -2.71 12.00 -1.33
C THR A 152 -2.68 10.67 -0.58
N ILE A 153 -1.56 9.94 -0.62
CA ILE A 153 -1.42 8.64 0.05
C ILE A 153 -1.44 8.81 1.57
N GLU A 154 -0.72 9.79 2.11
CA GLU A 154 -0.69 10.07 3.55
C GLU A 154 -2.06 10.51 4.08
N HIS A 155 -2.79 11.33 3.31
CA HIS A 155 -4.17 11.71 3.63
C HIS A 155 -5.09 10.47 3.68
N PHE A 156 -4.96 9.58 2.69
CA PHE A 156 -5.68 8.30 2.68
C PHE A 156 -5.32 7.45 3.91
N TYR A 157 -4.03 7.29 4.21
CA TYR A 157 -3.59 6.53 5.38
C TYR A 157 -4.15 7.12 6.68
N GLY A 158 -4.11 8.46 6.84
CA GLY A 158 -4.65 9.12 8.03
C GLY A 158 -6.14 8.84 8.24
N HIS A 159 -6.94 8.84 7.16
CA HIS A 159 -8.36 8.49 7.24
C HIS A 159 -8.63 7.02 7.53
N MET A 160 -7.70 6.14 7.17
CA MET A 160 -7.75 4.70 7.45
C MET A 160 -7.11 4.33 8.79
N GLU A 161 -6.69 5.30 9.60
CA GLU A 161 -5.97 5.11 10.89
C GLU A 161 -4.65 4.32 10.72
N ILE A 162 -3.98 4.48 9.57
CA ILE A 162 -2.66 3.92 9.26
C ILE A 162 -1.62 5.01 9.54
N GLU A 163 -0.62 4.72 10.39
CA GLU A 163 0.49 5.64 10.67
C GLU A 163 1.40 5.79 9.45
N SER A 164 1.50 6.99 8.87
CA SER A 164 2.49 7.28 7.83
C SER A 164 3.87 7.43 8.44
N VAL A 165 4.76 6.44 8.18
CA VAL A 165 6.08 6.34 8.84
C VAL A 165 7.17 6.99 8.02
N ASP A 166 7.31 6.63 6.74
CA ASP A 166 8.36 7.19 5.86
C ASP A 166 7.90 7.16 4.39
N ARG A 167 8.57 7.97 3.57
CA ARG A 167 8.23 8.18 2.16
C ARG A 167 9.45 8.50 1.33
N ILE A 168 9.40 8.16 0.04
CA ILE A 168 10.43 8.53 -0.93
C ILE A 168 9.79 8.79 -2.30
N GLY A 169 10.33 9.80 -3.01
CA GLY A 169 9.90 10.14 -4.37
C GLY A 169 11.06 10.12 -5.35
N PHE A 170 10.80 9.65 -6.57
CA PHE A 170 11.77 9.59 -7.65
C PHE A 170 11.28 10.32 -8.89
N CYS A 171 12.15 11.15 -9.47
CA CYS A 171 11.91 11.87 -10.71
C CYS A 171 12.65 11.23 -11.88
N SER A 172 12.22 11.54 -13.11
CA SER A 172 12.85 11.07 -14.35
C SER A 172 12.90 9.55 -14.51
N ILE A 173 11.88 8.85 -13.98
CA ILE A 173 11.70 7.42 -14.11
C ILE A 173 10.61 7.17 -15.16
N GLU A 174 10.99 7.04 -16.42
CA GLU A 174 10.05 6.85 -17.51
C GLU A 174 9.79 5.36 -17.80
N PHE A 175 10.84 4.55 -17.79
CA PHE A 175 10.79 3.14 -18.13
C PHE A 175 11.38 2.27 -17.01
N LYS A 176 11.10 0.97 -17.09
CA LYS A 176 11.60 -0.03 -16.14
C LYS A 176 13.11 0.00 -15.98
N GLU A 177 13.84 0.19 -17.07
CA GLU A 177 15.31 0.20 -17.10
C GLU A 177 15.91 1.34 -16.27
N ALA A 178 15.20 2.47 -16.13
CA ALA A 178 15.62 3.60 -15.32
C ALA A 178 15.65 3.28 -13.82
N VAL A 179 14.94 2.25 -13.37
CA VAL A 179 14.88 1.84 -11.95
C VAL A 179 16.25 1.37 -11.46
N SER A 180 17.09 0.81 -12.32
CA SER A 180 18.46 0.42 -11.94
C SER A 180 19.29 1.58 -11.40
N GLY A 181 19.01 2.81 -11.86
CA GLY A 181 19.72 4.02 -11.40
C GLY A 181 19.34 4.46 -9.97
N ILE A 182 18.22 3.99 -9.45
CA ILE A 182 17.70 4.34 -8.10
C ILE A 182 17.59 3.12 -7.17
N GLU A 183 18.08 1.97 -7.59
CA GLU A 183 17.93 0.71 -6.83
C GLU A 183 18.53 0.82 -5.42
N LYS A 184 19.70 1.47 -5.29
CA LYS A 184 20.36 1.66 -3.99
C LYS A 184 19.51 2.45 -3.02
N GLU A 185 18.88 3.54 -3.47
CA GLU A 185 18.01 4.39 -2.66
C GLU A 185 16.75 3.64 -2.22
N ILE A 186 16.18 2.79 -3.09
CA ILE A 186 15.05 1.93 -2.75
C ILE A 186 15.47 0.93 -1.67
N ILE A 187 16.63 0.28 -1.81
CA ILE A 187 17.14 -0.67 -0.82
C ILE A 187 17.38 0.01 0.52
N GLU A 188 18.03 1.19 0.54
CA GLU A 188 18.26 1.95 1.78
C GLU A 188 16.95 2.41 2.45
N PHE A 189 15.95 2.77 1.66
CA PHE A 189 14.62 3.07 2.18
C PHE A 189 13.98 1.83 2.83
N CYS A 190 14.00 0.70 2.13
CA CYS A 190 13.40 -0.55 2.62
C CYS A 190 14.08 -1.13 3.86
N LYS A 191 15.38 -0.89 4.06
CA LYS A 191 16.09 -1.30 5.29
C LYS A 191 15.57 -0.63 6.57
N LYS A 192 14.87 0.50 6.44
CA LYS A 192 14.28 1.22 7.59
C LYS A 192 12.91 0.64 8.00
N ILE A 193 12.29 -0.18 7.13
CA ILE A 193 11.04 -0.86 7.38
C ILE A 193 11.30 -2.07 8.31
#